data_449f219dcfd1c50ed5bba8315768a21d
#
_entry.id   449f219dcfd1c50ed5bba8315768a21d
#
_cell.length_a   1.000
_cell.length_b   1.000
_cell.length_c   1.000
_cell.angle_alpha   90.00
_cell.angle_beta   90.00
_cell.angle_gamma   90.00
#
_symmetry.space_group_name_H-M   'P 1'
#
loop_
_entity.id
_entity.type
_entity.pdbx_description
1 polymer ?
#
loop_
_entity_poly.entity_id
_entity_poly.type
_entity_poly.pdbx_seq_one_letter_code
_entity_poly.pdbx_strand_id
1 'polypeptide(L)'
;RSTRVRSSAASDVYKRQVISYVNTTAAVKAVTDVVVTSTNARQIVESFPEDEKIIFGPDRNLGNYINSVTGRNMLLWDGACHVHEQFSVEKIVELKQQHPGAVVLAHPECKSTVLKLADVVGSTAALLKYAVAHPEKEYIVATESGILHEMQKKCPQTKFIPAPPNDSTCACNECNFMRLNTLEKLYNCLKDESPEIKVDAEIAEKAVKPIKRMLEISAKLGL
;
A
#
# COMPACT_ATOMS: atom_id res chain seq x y z
N ARG A 1 -14.47 -41.50 16.00
CA ARG A 1 -13.07 -40.91 15.98
C ARG A 1 -12.90 -39.83 14.91
N SER A 2 -13.94 -39.08 14.53
CA SER A 2 -13.87 -38.04 13.46
C SER A 2 -14.08 -36.61 13.97
N THR A 3 -14.29 -36.39 15.27
CA THR A 3 -14.64 -35.06 15.82
C THR A 3 -13.44 -34.22 16.31
N ARG A 4 -12.26 -34.84 16.45
CA ARG A 4 -11.07 -34.13 17.02
C ARG A 4 -10.27 -33.33 15.98
N VAL A 5 -10.33 -33.67 14.69
CA VAL A 5 -9.55 -32.99 13.64
C VAL A 5 -10.24 -31.69 13.18
N ARG A 6 -11.58 -31.63 13.27
CA ARG A 6 -12.32 -30.39 12.91
C ARG A 6 -12.22 -29.27 13.94
N SER A 7 -11.98 -29.62 15.23
CA SER A 7 -11.85 -28.59 16.28
C SER A 7 -10.49 -27.89 16.28
N SER A 8 -9.40 -28.55 15.84
CA SER A 8 -8.07 -27.94 15.79
C SER A 8 -7.93 -26.95 14.62
N ALA A 9 -8.44 -27.29 13.43
CA ALA A 9 -8.40 -26.39 12.29
C ALA A 9 -9.28 -25.15 12.48
N ALA A 10 -10.47 -25.31 13.09
CA ALA A 10 -11.32 -24.16 13.42
C ALA A 10 -10.69 -23.28 14.52
N SER A 11 -10.08 -23.87 15.56
CA SER A 11 -9.39 -23.11 16.61
C SER A 11 -8.14 -22.39 16.11
N ASP A 12 -7.46 -22.92 15.11
CA ASP A 12 -6.30 -22.27 14.47
C ASP A 12 -6.70 -21.06 13.63
N VAL A 13 -7.89 -21.07 13.02
CA VAL A 13 -8.42 -19.88 12.30
C VAL A 13 -8.82 -18.78 13.29
N TYR A 14 -9.37 -19.12 14.44
CA TYR A 14 -9.76 -18.14 15.48
C TYR A 14 -8.59 -17.51 16.25
N LYS A 15 -7.36 -18.03 16.08
CA LYS A 15 -6.16 -17.49 16.73
C LYS A 15 -5.29 -16.61 15.83
N ARG A 16 -5.76 -16.25 14.64
CA ARG A 16 -5.00 -15.40 13.70
C ARG A 16 -5.42 -13.95 13.82
N GLN A 17 -4.46 -13.04 13.82
CA GLN A 17 -4.73 -11.61 13.66
C GLN A 17 -5.03 -11.32 12.19
N VAL A 18 -6.14 -10.65 11.91
CA VAL A 18 -6.51 -10.19 10.57
C VAL A 18 -6.05 -8.74 10.43
N ILE A 19 -5.09 -8.52 9.54
CA ILE A 19 -4.57 -7.20 9.20
C ILE A 19 -5.03 -6.85 7.79
N SER A 20 -5.69 -5.72 7.60
CA SER A 20 -6.10 -5.27 6.28
C SER A 20 -5.66 -3.84 5.96
N TYR A 21 -5.49 -3.56 4.67
CA TYR A 21 -5.14 -2.22 4.22
C TYR A 21 -6.31 -1.25 4.38
N VAL A 22 -5.99 -0.01 4.71
CA VAL A 22 -7.01 1.03 5.01
C VAL A 22 -7.98 1.31 3.85
N ASN A 23 -7.59 1.06 2.61
CA ASN A 23 -8.44 1.26 1.43
C ASN A 23 -9.52 0.18 1.22
N THR A 24 -9.70 -0.74 2.17
CA THR A 24 -10.77 -1.74 2.16
C THR A 24 -12.12 -1.13 2.52
N THR A 25 -13.22 -1.85 2.20
CA THR A 25 -14.59 -1.43 2.55
C THR A 25 -14.83 -1.48 4.06
N ALA A 26 -15.89 -0.80 4.52
CA ALA A 26 -16.33 -0.91 5.91
C ALA A 26 -16.66 -2.35 6.32
N ALA A 27 -17.25 -3.14 5.41
CA ALA A 27 -17.57 -4.55 5.66
C ALA A 27 -16.30 -5.39 5.91
N VAL A 28 -15.22 -5.18 5.16
CA VAL A 28 -13.92 -5.82 5.41
C VAL A 28 -13.33 -5.38 6.73
N LYS A 29 -13.39 -4.08 7.04
CA LYS A 29 -12.92 -3.55 8.32
C LYS A 29 -13.68 -4.14 9.51
N ALA A 30 -14.98 -4.44 9.35
CA ALA A 30 -15.80 -5.02 10.41
C ALA A 30 -15.35 -6.44 10.84
N VAL A 31 -14.56 -7.13 10.00
CA VAL A 31 -13.98 -8.46 10.28
C VAL A 31 -12.45 -8.41 10.39
N THR A 32 -11.88 -7.22 10.49
CA THR A 32 -10.44 -6.96 10.62
C THR A 32 -10.10 -6.64 12.07
N ASP A 33 -8.92 -7.07 12.55
CA ASP A 33 -8.44 -6.76 13.89
C ASP A 33 -7.67 -5.44 13.94
N VAL A 34 -6.91 -5.13 12.89
CA VAL A 34 -6.20 -3.86 12.74
C VAL A 34 -6.04 -3.50 11.28
N VAL A 35 -6.26 -2.25 10.93
CA VAL A 35 -5.94 -1.75 9.59
C VAL A 35 -4.54 -1.16 9.57
N VAL A 36 -3.96 -1.10 8.36
CA VAL A 36 -2.62 -0.53 8.14
C VAL A 36 -2.59 0.34 6.88
N THR A 37 -1.56 1.15 6.79
CA THR A 37 -1.14 1.87 5.58
C THR A 37 0.25 1.41 5.16
N SER A 38 0.71 1.75 3.97
CA SER A 38 2.09 1.46 3.56
C SER A 38 3.16 2.11 4.46
N THR A 39 2.79 3.14 5.22
CA THR A 39 3.69 3.84 6.13
C THR A 39 3.94 3.07 7.43
N ASN A 40 2.92 2.43 8.00
CA ASN A 40 2.99 1.81 9.33
C ASN A 40 2.85 0.27 9.32
N ALA A 41 2.59 -0.34 8.16
CA ALA A 41 2.27 -1.77 8.06
C ALA A 41 3.38 -2.66 8.65
N ARG A 42 4.64 -2.37 8.31
CA ARG A 42 5.80 -3.12 8.82
C ARG A 42 5.87 -3.05 10.35
N GLN A 43 5.86 -1.85 10.91
CA GLN A 43 6.00 -1.63 12.35
C GLN A 43 4.82 -2.22 13.12
N ILE A 44 3.60 -2.15 12.58
CA ILE A 44 2.42 -2.78 13.18
C ILE A 44 2.56 -4.31 13.17
N VAL A 45 3.01 -4.92 12.07
CA VAL A 45 3.27 -6.36 12.01
C VAL A 45 4.36 -6.78 13.00
N GLU A 46 5.46 -6.01 13.10
CA GLU A 46 6.54 -6.26 14.05
C GLU A 46 6.12 -6.08 15.52
N SER A 47 5.06 -5.31 15.80
CA SER A 47 4.54 -5.12 17.16
C SER A 47 3.80 -6.33 17.74
N PHE A 48 3.43 -7.30 16.90
CA PHE A 48 2.86 -8.57 17.37
C PHE A 48 3.96 -9.58 17.76
N PRO A 49 3.67 -10.51 18.68
CA PRO A 49 4.58 -11.61 18.99
C PRO A 49 5.05 -12.36 17.74
N GLU A 50 6.28 -12.88 17.73
CA GLU A 50 6.85 -13.53 16.54
C GLU A 50 6.08 -14.78 16.11
N ASP A 51 5.52 -15.52 17.06
CA ASP A 51 4.70 -16.73 16.86
C ASP A 51 3.24 -16.43 16.50
N GLU A 52 2.82 -15.14 16.56
CA GLU A 52 1.46 -14.76 16.20
C GLU A 52 1.19 -15.03 14.73
N LYS A 53 0.14 -15.78 14.46
CA LYS A 53 -0.30 -16.09 13.09
C LYS A 53 -1.11 -14.93 12.54
N ILE A 54 -0.67 -14.38 11.42
CA ILE A 54 -1.29 -13.22 10.78
C ILE A 54 -1.90 -13.61 9.43
N ILE A 55 -3.11 -13.13 9.16
CA ILE A 55 -3.70 -13.05 7.82
C ILE A 55 -3.57 -11.59 7.38
N PHE A 56 -2.91 -11.36 6.25
CA PHE A 56 -2.66 -10.02 5.73
C PHE A 56 -3.30 -9.84 4.34
N GLY A 57 -3.99 -8.75 4.14
CA GLY A 57 -4.47 -8.42 2.81
C GLY A 57 -5.70 -7.51 2.74
N PRO A 58 -5.89 -6.91 1.57
CA PRO A 58 -4.88 -6.68 0.55
C PRO A 58 -3.78 -5.75 1.06
N ASP A 59 -2.65 -5.53 0.46
CA ASP A 59 -2.14 -6.00 -0.83
C ASP A 59 -1.16 -7.17 -0.62
N ARG A 60 -1.15 -8.15 -1.57
CA ARG A 60 -0.26 -9.33 -1.45
C ARG A 60 1.21 -8.97 -1.63
N ASN A 61 1.54 -8.00 -2.50
CA ASN A 61 2.93 -7.61 -2.73
C ASN A 61 3.48 -6.87 -1.52
N LEU A 62 2.68 -5.96 -0.92
CA LEU A 62 3.02 -5.35 0.36
C LEU A 62 3.23 -6.42 1.45
N GLY A 63 2.33 -7.41 1.54
CA GLY A 63 2.48 -8.52 2.47
C GLY A 63 3.74 -9.35 2.22
N ASN A 64 4.06 -9.66 0.95
CA ASN A 64 5.29 -10.35 0.57
C ASN A 64 6.54 -9.53 0.93
N TYR A 65 6.52 -8.23 0.67
CA TYR A 65 7.59 -7.34 1.08
C TYR A 65 7.80 -7.37 2.60
N ILE A 66 6.71 -7.23 3.37
CA ILE A 66 6.79 -7.29 4.85
C ILE A 66 7.32 -8.64 5.31
N ASN A 67 6.83 -9.76 4.76
CA ASN A 67 7.37 -11.08 5.06
C ASN A 67 8.89 -11.15 4.82
N SER A 68 9.37 -10.59 3.70
CA SER A 68 10.78 -10.63 3.34
C SER A 68 11.69 -9.81 4.27
N VAL A 69 11.21 -8.68 4.77
CA VAL A 69 12.01 -7.77 5.62
C VAL A 69 11.88 -8.05 7.12
N THR A 70 10.84 -8.80 7.53
CA THR A 70 10.60 -9.15 8.93
C THR A 70 10.86 -10.62 9.26
N GLY A 71 11.06 -11.46 8.24
CA GLY A 71 11.15 -12.91 8.40
C GLY A 71 9.83 -13.59 8.76
N ARG A 72 8.71 -12.86 8.76
CA ARG A 72 7.37 -13.41 9.03
C ARG A 72 6.90 -14.31 7.89
N ASN A 73 5.97 -15.20 8.20
CA ASN A 73 5.28 -16.05 7.23
C ASN A 73 3.77 -15.86 7.37
N MET A 74 3.30 -14.67 7.02
CA MET A 74 1.89 -14.31 7.04
C MET A 74 1.14 -15.03 5.92
N LEU A 75 -0.12 -15.42 6.18
CA LEU A 75 -1.04 -15.86 5.14
C LEU A 75 -1.53 -14.63 4.38
N LEU A 76 -1.26 -14.57 3.09
CA LEU A 76 -1.60 -13.40 2.28
C LEU A 76 -2.89 -13.63 1.49
N TRP A 77 -3.77 -12.64 1.52
CA TRP A 77 -4.91 -12.59 0.60
C TRP A 77 -4.45 -12.29 -0.81
N ASP A 78 -4.96 -13.02 -1.81
CA ASP A 78 -4.54 -12.87 -3.22
C ASP A 78 -5.23 -11.67 -3.91
N GLY A 79 -4.92 -10.47 -3.46
CA GLY A 79 -5.37 -9.21 -4.02
C GLY A 79 -4.21 -8.25 -4.14
N ALA A 80 -4.09 -7.55 -5.28
CA ALA A 80 -3.00 -6.61 -5.56
C ALA A 80 -3.48 -5.31 -6.17
N CYS A 81 -2.72 -4.25 -5.99
CA CYS A 81 -2.96 -2.96 -6.62
C CYS A 81 -2.68 -3.06 -8.13
N HIS A 82 -3.71 -2.80 -8.95
CA HIS A 82 -3.60 -2.90 -10.41
C HIS A 82 -2.54 -1.97 -11.02
N VAL A 83 -2.23 -0.83 -10.39
CA VAL A 83 -1.17 0.08 -10.87
C VAL A 83 0.19 -0.55 -10.63
N HIS A 84 0.48 -0.98 -9.39
CA HIS A 84 1.79 -1.51 -9.02
C HIS A 84 2.08 -2.89 -9.64
N GLU A 85 1.04 -3.63 -10.05
CA GLU A 85 1.17 -4.90 -10.79
C GLU A 85 1.65 -4.71 -12.23
N GLN A 86 1.52 -3.51 -12.80
CA GLN A 86 1.76 -3.29 -14.24
C GLN A 86 3.15 -2.75 -14.59
N PHE A 87 3.99 -2.39 -13.63
CA PHE A 87 5.32 -1.89 -13.95
C PHE A 87 6.17 -2.94 -14.68
N SER A 88 6.82 -2.51 -15.78
CA SER A 88 7.71 -3.35 -16.58
C SER A 88 9.13 -3.33 -16.03
N VAL A 89 9.64 -4.52 -15.71
CA VAL A 89 11.03 -4.72 -15.28
C VAL A 89 11.97 -4.33 -16.43
N GLU A 90 11.67 -4.78 -17.66
CA GLU A 90 12.49 -4.56 -18.85
C GLU A 90 12.64 -3.07 -19.15
N LYS A 91 11.52 -2.34 -19.16
CA LYS A 91 11.53 -0.89 -19.43
C LYS A 91 12.17 -0.08 -18.29
N ILE A 92 12.10 -0.52 -17.03
CA ILE A 92 12.84 0.10 -15.92
C ILE A 92 14.35 -0.12 -16.11
N VAL A 93 14.77 -1.31 -16.53
CA VAL A 93 16.18 -1.59 -16.85
C VAL A 93 16.68 -0.71 -17.99
N GLU A 94 15.89 -0.56 -19.06
CA GLU A 94 16.20 0.36 -20.17
C GLU A 94 16.35 1.81 -19.68
N LEU A 95 15.44 2.28 -18.81
CA LEU A 95 15.55 3.61 -18.23
C LEU A 95 16.81 3.77 -17.36
N LYS A 96 17.19 2.76 -16.59
CA LYS A 96 18.46 2.78 -15.82
C LYS A 96 19.68 2.88 -16.73
N GLN A 97 19.64 2.26 -17.92
CA GLN A 97 20.73 2.38 -18.91
C GLN A 97 20.79 3.78 -19.54
N GLN A 98 19.63 4.38 -19.81
CA GLN A 98 19.53 5.76 -20.34
C GLN A 98 19.87 6.82 -19.29
N HIS A 99 19.64 6.51 -18.02
CA HIS A 99 19.83 7.39 -16.86
C HIS A 99 20.67 6.70 -15.79
N PRO A 100 21.97 6.44 -16.03
CA PRO A 100 22.81 5.59 -15.17
C PRO A 100 23.02 6.17 -13.75
N GLY A 101 22.78 7.47 -13.55
CA GLY A 101 22.83 8.14 -12.25
C GLY A 101 21.48 8.20 -11.53
N ALA A 102 20.39 7.76 -12.17
CA ALA A 102 19.05 7.85 -11.56
C ALA A 102 18.86 6.84 -10.45
N VAL A 103 18.23 7.30 -9.36
CA VAL A 103 17.83 6.49 -8.22
C VAL A 103 16.43 5.94 -8.46
N VAL A 104 16.25 4.63 -8.32
CA VAL A 104 14.93 3.99 -8.47
C VAL A 104 14.20 3.98 -7.14
N LEU A 105 13.08 4.69 -7.10
CA LEU A 105 12.15 4.74 -5.97
C LEU A 105 10.97 3.80 -6.26
N ALA A 106 10.66 2.86 -5.38
CA ALA A 106 9.54 1.95 -5.57
C ALA A 106 8.63 1.84 -4.35
N HIS A 107 7.33 1.77 -4.61
CA HIS A 107 6.34 1.47 -3.58
C HIS A 107 6.35 -0.03 -3.24
N PRO A 108 6.20 -0.43 -1.96
CA PRO A 108 6.26 -1.85 -1.56
C PRO A 108 5.12 -2.72 -2.11
N GLU A 109 4.09 -2.14 -2.71
CA GLU A 109 3.05 -2.86 -3.47
C GLU A 109 3.52 -3.27 -4.88
N CYS A 110 4.70 -2.86 -5.33
CA CYS A 110 5.29 -3.35 -6.57
C CYS A 110 5.65 -4.84 -6.46
N LYS A 111 5.64 -5.53 -7.59
CA LYS A 111 6.13 -6.92 -7.68
C LYS A 111 7.57 -7.01 -7.16
N SER A 112 7.90 -8.13 -6.55
CA SER A 112 9.25 -8.38 -6.02
C SER A 112 10.36 -8.23 -7.06
N THR A 113 10.06 -8.49 -8.33
CA THR A 113 10.99 -8.28 -9.46
C THR A 113 11.31 -6.81 -9.69
N VAL A 114 10.33 -5.91 -9.52
CA VAL A 114 10.53 -4.45 -9.57
C VAL A 114 11.26 -3.97 -8.32
N LEU A 115 10.89 -4.46 -7.13
CA LEU A 115 11.54 -4.09 -5.88
C LEU A 115 13.03 -4.44 -5.86
N LYS A 116 13.47 -5.50 -6.57
CA LYS A 116 14.89 -5.86 -6.72
C LYS A 116 15.69 -4.84 -7.54
N LEU A 117 15.03 -4.02 -8.36
CA LEU A 117 15.68 -2.95 -9.14
C LEU A 117 15.71 -1.62 -8.36
N ALA A 118 14.93 -1.53 -7.27
CA ALA A 118 14.78 -0.29 -6.51
C ALA A 118 15.99 -0.06 -5.60
N ASP A 119 16.46 1.19 -5.59
CA ASP A 119 17.47 1.65 -4.64
C ASP A 119 16.82 2.05 -3.31
N VAL A 120 15.55 2.50 -3.35
CA VAL A 120 14.76 2.84 -2.17
C VAL A 120 13.35 2.28 -2.29
N VAL A 121 12.93 1.54 -1.27
CA VAL A 121 11.56 1.02 -1.16
C VAL A 121 10.87 1.67 0.03
N GLY A 122 9.68 2.25 -0.19
CA GLY A 122 8.94 2.90 0.88
C GLY A 122 7.57 3.39 0.47
N SER A 123 6.79 3.85 1.46
CA SER A 123 5.51 4.53 1.20
C SER A 123 5.73 5.78 0.36
N THR A 124 4.68 6.28 -0.29
CA THR A 124 4.75 7.54 -1.08
C THR A 124 5.31 8.70 -0.25
N ALA A 125 4.95 8.77 1.04
CA ALA A 125 5.51 9.78 1.94
C ALA A 125 7.02 9.59 2.19
N ALA A 126 7.47 8.34 2.35
CA ALA A 126 8.88 8.02 2.54
C ALA A 126 9.71 8.33 1.27
N LEU A 127 9.16 7.98 0.09
CA LEU A 127 9.80 8.28 -1.19
C LEU A 127 9.93 9.79 -1.43
N LEU A 128 8.86 10.55 -1.13
CA LEU A 128 8.91 12.02 -1.21
C LEU A 128 9.95 12.59 -0.25
N LYS A 129 9.97 12.13 1.00
CA LYS A 129 10.95 12.56 2.01
C LYS A 129 12.38 12.29 1.56
N TYR A 130 12.63 11.12 0.96
CA TYR A 130 13.94 10.78 0.42
C TYR A 130 14.35 11.72 -0.71
N ALA A 131 13.46 12.00 -1.67
CA ALA A 131 13.73 12.90 -2.79
C ALA A 131 14.01 14.33 -2.30
N VAL A 132 13.28 14.82 -1.29
CA VAL A 132 13.51 16.15 -0.69
C VAL A 132 14.87 16.22 0.01
N ALA A 133 15.33 15.12 0.61
CA ALA A 133 16.64 15.06 1.27
C ALA A 133 17.83 14.98 0.27
N HIS A 134 17.57 14.57 -1.00
CA HIS A 134 18.59 14.39 -2.04
C HIS A 134 18.14 15.04 -3.36
N PRO A 135 17.88 16.33 -3.40
CA PRO A 135 17.27 17.01 -4.56
C PRO A 135 18.19 17.06 -5.80
N GLU A 136 19.47 16.77 -5.63
CA GLU A 136 20.48 16.74 -6.69
C GLU A 136 20.45 15.46 -7.54
N LYS A 137 19.64 14.48 -7.14
CA LYS A 137 19.50 13.21 -7.87
C LYS A 137 18.47 13.31 -8.98
N GLU A 138 18.54 12.36 -9.92
CA GLU A 138 17.48 12.06 -10.87
C GLU A 138 16.76 10.79 -10.41
N TYR A 139 15.46 10.71 -10.59
CA TYR A 139 14.65 9.62 -10.04
C TYR A 139 13.83 8.92 -11.09
N ILE A 140 13.82 7.57 -11.05
CA ILE A 140 12.83 6.72 -11.69
C ILE A 140 11.84 6.30 -10.62
N VAL A 141 10.55 6.64 -10.78
CA VAL A 141 9.55 6.50 -9.72
C VAL A 141 8.52 5.44 -10.08
N ALA A 142 8.58 4.31 -9.39
CA ALA A 142 7.67 3.17 -9.54
C ALA A 142 6.56 3.21 -8.47
N THR A 143 5.62 4.11 -8.64
CA THR A 143 4.35 4.21 -7.91
C THR A 143 3.32 4.99 -8.73
N GLU A 144 2.12 5.18 -8.19
CA GLU A 144 1.06 5.95 -8.86
C GLU A 144 1.55 7.37 -9.17
N SER A 145 1.30 7.82 -10.41
CA SER A 145 1.93 9.01 -10.98
C SER A 145 1.52 10.33 -10.32
N GLY A 146 0.40 10.37 -9.60
CA GLY A 146 -0.06 11.57 -8.90
C GLY A 146 0.95 12.12 -7.89
N ILE A 147 1.82 11.26 -7.31
CA ILE A 147 2.88 11.70 -6.40
C ILE A 147 3.93 12.56 -7.08
N LEU A 148 4.14 12.40 -8.39
CA LEU A 148 5.14 13.17 -9.14
C LEU A 148 4.86 14.68 -9.09
N HIS A 149 3.58 15.07 -9.07
CA HIS A 149 3.20 16.46 -8.88
C HIS A 149 3.70 17.03 -7.55
N GLU A 150 3.49 16.29 -6.46
CA GLU A 150 3.96 16.72 -5.14
C GLU A 150 5.50 16.70 -5.02
N MET A 151 6.13 15.69 -5.65
CA MET A 151 7.59 15.62 -5.72
C MET A 151 8.17 16.83 -6.49
N GLN A 152 7.62 17.14 -7.68
CA GLN A 152 8.06 18.26 -8.50
C GLN A 152 7.85 19.60 -7.82
N LYS A 153 6.73 19.76 -7.09
CA LYS A 153 6.42 20.96 -6.31
C LYS A 153 7.43 21.19 -5.17
N LYS A 154 7.88 20.11 -4.52
CA LYS A 154 8.87 20.19 -3.43
C LYS A 154 10.30 20.30 -3.93
N CYS A 155 10.62 19.71 -5.08
CA CYS A 155 11.94 19.68 -5.69
C CYS A 155 11.85 20.14 -7.17
N PRO A 156 11.66 21.46 -7.44
CA PRO A 156 11.36 21.97 -8.78
C PRO A 156 12.46 21.71 -9.82
N GLN A 157 13.72 21.59 -9.40
CA GLN A 157 14.87 21.37 -10.28
C GLN A 157 15.23 19.88 -10.46
N THR A 158 14.58 18.99 -9.70
CA THR A 158 14.83 17.56 -9.74
C THR A 158 14.02 16.93 -10.89
N LYS A 159 14.65 16.02 -11.62
CA LYS A 159 13.98 15.28 -12.68
C LYS A 159 13.37 13.99 -12.11
N PHE A 160 12.06 13.85 -12.28
CA PHE A 160 11.30 12.66 -11.91
C PHE A 160 10.77 11.97 -13.17
N ILE A 161 11.13 10.72 -13.37
CA ILE A 161 10.75 9.89 -14.51
C ILE A 161 9.78 8.83 -14.01
N PRO A 162 8.52 8.79 -14.47
CA PRO A 162 7.60 7.72 -14.10
C PRO A 162 8.10 6.39 -14.66
N ALA A 163 8.11 5.34 -13.82
CA ALA A 163 8.42 4.00 -14.27
C ALA A 163 7.35 3.52 -15.28
N PRO A 164 7.73 2.97 -16.44
CA PRO A 164 6.76 2.62 -17.47
C PRO A 164 6.02 1.32 -17.13
N PRO A 165 4.74 1.20 -17.56
CA PRO A 165 3.97 -0.03 -17.46
C PRO A 165 4.35 -1.02 -18.59
N ASN A 166 3.91 -2.27 -18.46
CA ASN A 166 4.04 -3.30 -19.49
C ASN A 166 3.32 -2.87 -20.77
N ASP A 167 2.08 -2.40 -20.65
CA ASP A 167 1.30 -1.88 -21.76
C ASP A 167 1.43 -0.36 -21.82
N SER A 168 1.97 0.15 -22.94
CA SER A 168 2.17 1.58 -23.19
C SER A 168 0.99 2.24 -23.90
N THR A 169 -0.07 1.49 -24.21
CA THR A 169 -1.27 2.04 -24.90
C THR A 169 -2.17 2.85 -23.98
N CYS A 170 -1.97 2.76 -22.66
CA CYS A 170 -2.68 3.55 -21.67
C CYS A 170 -1.70 4.31 -20.76
N ALA A 171 -2.16 5.40 -20.15
CA ALA A 171 -1.43 6.10 -19.08
C ALA A 171 -1.46 5.27 -17.79
N CYS A 172 -0.88 4.06 -17.81
CA CYS A 172 -1.14 3.00 -16.85
C CYS A 172 -0.47 3.17 -15.49
N ASN A 173 0.22 4.29 -15.28
CA ASN A 173 0.74 4.67 -13.95
C ASN A 173 -0.30 5.45 -13.13
N GLU A 174 -1.48 5.69 -13.69
CA GLU A 174 -2.58 6.39 -13.05
C GLU A 174 -3.60 5.42 -12.50
N CYS A 175 -4.08 5.67 -11.29
CA CYS A 175 -5.14 4.87 -10.69
C CYS A 175 -6.51 5.32 -11.23
N ASN A 176 -7.14 4.48 -12.06
CA ASN A 176 -8.47 4.76 -12.61
C ASN A 176 -9.53 4.98 -11.52
N PHE A 177 -9.39 4.33 -10.37
CA PHE A 177 -10.31 4.53 -9.23
C PHE A 177 -10.12 5.91 -8.58
N MET A 178 -8.88 6.37 -8.40
CA MET A 178 -8.61 7.72 -7.89
C MET A 178 -9.10 8.79 -8.87
N ARG A 179 -8.97 8.55 -10.17
CA ARG A 179 -9.43 9.45 -11.24
C ARG A 179 -10.96 9.56 -11.37
N LEU A 180 -11.73 8.71 -10.69
CA LEU A 180 -13.17 8.88 -10.57
C LEU A 180 -13.55 10.15 -9.79
N ASN A 181 -12.68 10.62 -8.91
CA ASN A 181 -12.85 11.87 -8.17
C ASN A 181 -12.32 13.03 -9.01
N THR A 182 -13.21 13.78 -9.63
CA THR A 182 -12.87 14.99 -10.40
C THR A 182 -13.11 16.25 -9.57
N LEU A 183 -12.45 17.35 -9.95
CA LEU A 183 -12.66 18.66 -9.31
C LEU A 183 -14.13 19.10 -9.39
N GLU A 184 -14.78 18.85 -10.52
CA GLU A 184 -16.22 19.15 -10.70
C GLU A 184 -17.09 18.33 -9.73
N LYS A 185 -16.85 17.02 -9.60
CA LYS A 185 -17.59 16.18 -8.64
C LYS A 185 -17.36 16.64 -7.20
N LEU A 186 -16.13 17.01 -6.85
CA LEU A 186 -15.83 17.55 -5.54
C LEU A 186 -16.57 18.87 -5.28
N TYR A 187 -16.55 19.80 -6.25
CA TYR A 187 -17.28 21.05 -6.16
C TYR A 187 -18.79 20.83 -5.99
N ASN A 188 -19.39 19.97 -6.81
CA ASN A 188 -20.82 19.67 -6.73
C ASN A 188 -21.18 18.98 -5.40
N CYS A 189 -20.33 18.06 -4.92
CA CYS A 189 -20.54 17.41 -3.63
C CYS A 189 -20.53 18.42 -2.48
N LEU A 190 -19.60 19.35 -2.46
CA LEU A 190 -19.54 20.41 -1.44
C LEU A 190 -20.71 21.41 -1.54
N LYS A 191 -21.15 21.74 -2.77
CA LYS A 191 -22.24 22.65 -3.01
C LYS A 191 -23.60 22.09 -2.64
N ASP A 192 -23.84 20.82 -3.02
CA ASP A 192 -25.15 20.19 -2.94
C ASP A 192 -25.25 19.20 -1.74
N GLU A 193 -24.16 19.03 -0.97
CA GLU A 193 -24.01 18.06 0.13
C GLU A 193 -24.43 16.64 -0.29
N SER A 194 -24.12 16.28 -1.55
CA SER A 194 -24.57 15.03 -2.19
C SER A 194 -23.47 14.50 -3.14
N PRO A 195 -23.31 13.15 -3.25
CA PRO A 195 -24.05 12.10 -2.52
C PRO A 195 -23.54 11.91 -1.07
N GLU A 196 -24.46 11.64 -0.14
CA GLU A 196 -24.12 11.21 1.20
C GLU A 196 -23.78 9.71 1.20
N ILE A 197 -22.64 9.35 1.77
CA ILE A 197 -22.26 7.93 1.98
C ILE A 197 -22.84 7.46 3.31
N LYS A 198 -23.73 6.46 3.26
CA LYS A 198 -24.32 5.83 4.44
C LYS A 198 -23.74 4.44 4.64
N VAL A 199 -23.27 4.18 5.83
CA VAL A 199 -22.80 2.85 6.27
C VAL A 199 -23.78 2.33 7.31
N ASP A 200 -24.15 1.05 7.21
CA ASP A 200 -24.96 0.39 8.23
C ASP A 200 -24.35 0.59 9.62
N ALA A 201 -25.16 0.89 10.62
CA ALA A 201 -24.70 1.27 11.94
C ALA A 201 -23.90 0.17 12.64
N GLU A 202 -24.31 -1.09 12.50
CA GLU A 202 -23.60 -2.25 13.08
C GLU A 202 -22.24 -2.46 12.41
N ILE A 203 -22.20 -2.32 11.08
CA ILE A 203 -20.96 -2.39 10.31
C ILE A 203 -20.03 -1.23 10.67
N ALA A 204 -20.57 -0.02 10.79
CA ALA A 204 -19.80 1.18 11.16
C ALA A 204 -19.15 1.03 12.53
N GLU A 205 -19.91 0.58 13.54
CA GLU A 205 -19.41 0.34 14.90
C GLU A 205 -18.24 -0.67 14.90
N LYS A 206 -18.38 -1.77 14.17
CA LYS A 206 -17.33 -2.79 14.05
C LYS A 206 -16.11 -2.26 13.28
N ALA A 207 -16.33 -1.56 12.17
CA ALA A 207 -15.27 -1.05 11.29
C ALA A 207 -14.38 0.03 11.92
N VAL A 208 -14.89 0.78 12.89
CA VAL A 208 -14.12 1.80 13.62
C VAL A 208 -13.07 1.19 14.55
N LYS A 209 -13.31 -0.01 15.09
CA LYS A 209 -12.41 -0.67 16.06
C LYS A 209 -10.99 -0.90 15.50
N PRO A 210 -10.79 -1.52 14.33
CA PRO A 210 -9.46 -1.73 13.76
C PRO A 210 -8.76 -0.42 13.36
N ILE A 211 -9.51 0.64 13.03
CA ILE A 211 -8.94 1.96 12.76
C ILE A 211 -8.37 2.57 14.05
N LYS A 212 -9.16 2.56 15.14
CA LYS A 212 -8.70 3.04 16.44
C LYS A 212 -7.47 2.26 16.92
N ARG A 213 -7.49 0.92 16.76
CA ARG A 213 -6.36 0.07 17.13
C ARG A 213 -5.09 0.41 16.34
N MET A 214 -5.20 0.69 15.04
CA MET A 214 -4.07 1.18 14.24
C MET A 214 -3.49 2.46 14.81
N LEU A 215 -4.33 3.45 15.13
CA LEU A 215 -3.89 4.73 15.67
C LEU A 215 -3.23 4.57 17.05
N GLU A 216 -3.79 3.73 17.92
CA GLU A 216 -3.23 3.43 19.24
C GLU A 216 -1.86 2.75 19.16
N ILE A 217 -1.70 1.76 18.26
CA ILE A 217 -0.42 1.08 18.04
C ILE A 217 0.59 2.08 17.45
N SER A 218 0.19 2.84 16.42
CA SER A 218 1.07 3.84 15.80
C SER A 218 1.54 4.90 16.80
N ALA A 219 0.65 5.40 17.65
CA ALA A 219 1.00 6.37 18.70
C ALA A 219 2.02 5.78 19.71
N LYS A 220 1.84 4.51 20.12
CA LYS A 220 2.79 3.81 21.01
C LYS A 220 4.17 3.61 20.38
N LEU A 221 4.21 3.46 19.06
CA LEU A 221 5.45 3.29 18.29
C LEU A 221 6.10 4.61 17.87
N GLY A 222 5.46 5.76 18.15
CA GLY A 222 5.96 7.08 17.77
C GLY A 222 5.86 7.38 16.27
N LEU A 223 4.86 6.81 15.60
CA LEU A 223 4.62 6.94 14.15
C LEU A 223 3.59 8.04 13.83
#